data_3ba9f16fe4be042ff70a5379a761bde3
#
_entry.id   3ba9f16fe4be042ff70a5379a761bde3
#
_cell.length_a   1.000
_cell.length_b   1.000
_cell.length_c   1.000
_cell.angle_alpha   90.00
_cell.angle_beta   90.00
_cell.angle_gamma   90.00
#
_symmetry.space_group_name_H-M   'P 1'
#
loop_
_entity.id
_entity.type
_entity.pdbx_description
1 polymer ?
#
loop_
_entity_poly.entity_id
_entity_poly.type
_entity_poly.pdbx_seq_one_letter_code
_entity_poly.pdbx_strand_id
1 'polypeptide(L)'
;MPSIRFCGFDNAWEQHNLKDIADKVTEKNSNCAIQETFTNSAEFGIISQRDFFDHDISNADNICGYYVVRSEDFVYNPRISVTAPVGPVNRNKLGRNGVMSPLYTIFRTHDIDTEYLEWFFKSDYWHPFMYFNGDSGARSDRFSIKDAVFFGMPIPMPRLKEQHRIGVLLNGIDNLITLHQSKYEKLQAFKASMLEKMFPKDGADVPEVRFKGFNKPWGTIFLKDIASEITRTDKTSKAPVMMITAANGFIDQSDRYSFNNAGQSLAKYIVLKKGELAYNHGASKLRPYGSCFALEVDEARIPYVYHCFTISEHSPCFVSRVLNNKETEKQLRKLVTSGARMDGLLNISYEEYTTVSIQLPERDEQDRIAKYFENIENLIVLCQQELDKLQSVKKALLEKMFV
;
A
#
# COMPACT_ATOMS: atom_id res chain seq x y z
N MET A 1 25.08 -23.80 -1.12
CA MET A 1 25.65 -22.52 -0.65
C MET A 1 24.80 -21.39 -1.20
N PRO A 2 24.46 -20.36 -0.41
CA PRO A 2 23.65 -19.25 -0.89
C PRO A 2 24.35 -18.49 -2.01
N SER A 3 23.56 -17.90 -2.90
CA SER A 3 24.12 -17.12 -4.03
C SER A 3 24.55 -15.70 -3.63
N ILE A 4 24.06 -15.20 -2.48
CA ILE A 4 24.50 -13.95 -1.85
C ILE A 4 24.97 -14.26 -0.44
N ARG A 5 26.17 -13.78 -0.09
CA ARG A 5 26.82 -14.03 1.19
C ARG A 5 27.70 -12.87 1.60
N PHE A 6 27.92 -12.69 2.89
CA PHE A 6 28.87 -11.69 3.40
C PHE A 6 30.33 -12.05 3.05
N CYS A 7 31.13 -11.09 2.69
CA CYS A 7 32.57 -11.29 2.49
C CYS A 7 33.24 -11.85 3.74
N GLY A 8 34.17 -12.84 3.55
CA GLY A 8 34.88 -13.49 4.64
C GLY A 8 34.18 -14.69 5.27
N PHE A 9 33.07 -15.14 4.67
CA PHE A 9 32.40 -16.38 5.05
C PHE A 9 32.39 -17.36 3.88
N ASP A 10 33.47 -18.16 3.76
CA ASP A 10 33.66 -19.05 2.62
C ASP A 10 33.38 -20.53 2.92
N ASN A 11 33.17 -20.87 4.22
CA ASN A 11 32.88 -22.23 4.64
C ASN A 11 31.50 -22.70 4.16
N ALA A 12 31.38 -23.98 3.81
CA ALA A 12 30.07 -24.59 3.55
C ALA A 12 29.17 -24.45 4.80
N TRP A 13 27.88 -24.24 4.58
CA TRP A 13 26.91 -24.31 5.65
C TRP A 13 26.68 -25.77 6.06
N GLU A 14 26.61 -26.01 7.35
CA GLU A 14 26.22 -27.30 7.89
C GLU A 14 24.70 -27.46 7.81
N GLN A 15 24.22 -28.68 7.78
CA GLN A 15 22.80 -28.97 7.79
C GLN A 15 22.44 -29.70 9.06
N HIS A 16 21.60 -29.12 9.90
CA HIS A 16 21.08 -29.70 11.13
C HIS A 16 19.58 -29.93 10.99
N ASN A 17 19.04 -30.89 11.70
CA ASN A 17 17.59 -31.03 11.80
C ASN A 17 17.06 -30.06 12.88
N LEU A 18 15.82 -29.61 12.74
CA LEU A 18 15.21 -28.73 13.74
C LEU A 18 15.26 -29.31 15.16
N LYS A 19 15.14 -30.63 15.31
CA LYS A 19 15.28 -31.33 16.60
C LYS A 19 16.67 -31.22 17.24
N ASP A 20 17.70 -30.91 16.49
CA ASP A 20 19.08 -30.78 16.96
C ASP A 20 19.36 -29.41 17.54
N ILE A 21 18.46 -28.43 17.30
CA ILE A 21 18.58 -27.02 17.68
C ILE A 21 17.34 -26.45 18.38
N ALA A 22 16.33 -27.30 18.61
CA ALA A 22 15.09 -26.88 19.26
C ALA A 22 14.39 -28.04 19.98
N ASP A 23 13.88 -27.76 21.16
CA ASP A 23 13.05 -28.65 21.95
C ASP A 23 11.57 -28.30 21.84
N LYS A 24 10.71 -29.32 21.69
CA LYS A 24 9.27 -29.13 21.75
C LYS A 24 8.84 -28.68 23.15
N VAL A 25 8.09 -27.59 23.23
CA VAL A 25 7.49 -27.13 24.50
C VAL A 25 6.26 -27.97 24.82
N THR A 26 6.29 -28.62 25.98
CA THR A 26 5.17 -29.40 26.52
C THR A 26 4.68 -28.89 27.87
N GLU A 27 5.25 -27.77 28.35
CA GLU A 27 4.89 -27.12 29.60
C GLU A 27 3.45 -26.60 29.54
N LYS A 28 2.57 -27.11 30.37
CA LYS A 28 1.17 -26.71 30.48
C LYS A 28 0.98 -25.65 31.56
N ASN A 29 0.02 -24.80 31.39
CA ASN A 29 -0.42 -23.80 32.36
C ASN A 29 -1.28 -24.45 33.47
N SER A 30 -0.81 -25.57 34.07
CA SER A 30 -1.60 -26.45 34.94
C SER A 30 -2.16 -25.76 36.19
N ASN A 31 -1.50 -24.70 36.67
CA ASN A 31 -1.94 -23.87 37.80
C ASN A 31 -2.80 -22.67 37.34
N CYS A 32 -3.09 -22.56 36.06
CA CYS A 32 -3.86 -21.43 35.45
C CYS A 32 -3.30 -20.04 35.79
N ALA A 33 -2.00 -19.92 36.11
CA ALA A 33 -1.39 -18.67 36.53
C ALA A 33 -1.31 -17.63 35.40
N ILE A 34 -1.16 -18.07 34.14
CA ILE A 34 -1.07 -17.19 32.99
C ILE A 34 -2.45 -17.10 32.35
N GLN A 35 -3.00 -15.87 32.32
CA GLN A 35 -4.34 -15.60 31.80
C GLN A 35 -4.29 -15.06 30.36
N GLU A 36 -3.14 -14.58 29.90
CA GLU A 36 -3.00 -14.02 28.56
C GLU A 36 -2.91 -15.11 27.50
N THR A 37 -3.85 -15.11 26.58
CA THR A 37 -3.93 -16.06 25.47
C THR A 37 -3.39 -15.40 24.20
N PHE A 38 -2.45 -16.09 23.55
CA PHE A 38 -1.88 -15.67 22.26
C PHE A 38 -2.50 -16.42 21.09
N THR A 39 -2.41 -15.80 19.92
CA THR A 39 -2.64 -16.43 18.62
C THR A 39 -1.45 -16.20 17.71
N ASN A 40 -1.25 -17.08 16.72
CA ASN A 40 -0.21 -16.96 15.72
C ASN A 40 -0.85 -16.65 14.36
N SER A 41 -0.81 -15.40 13.95
CA SER A 41 -1.31 -14.91 12.67
C SER A 41 -0.22 -15.00 11.60
N ALA A 42 -0.60 -15.32 10.36
CA ALA A 42 0.31 -15.25 9.22
C ALA A 42 0.76 -13.81 8.89
N GLU A 43 -0.09 -12.82 9.18
CA GLU A 43 0.15 -11.40 8.88
C GLU A 43 0.81 -10.66 10.04
N PHE A 44 0.31 -10.87 11.27
CA PHE A 44 0.72 -10.09 12.44
C PHE A 44 1.69 -10.85 13.37
N GLY A 45 2.03 -12.10 13.04
CA GLY A 45 2.86 -12.92 13.93
C GLY A 45 2.12 -13.34 15.20
N ILE A 46 2.87 -13.45 16.30
CA ILE A 46 2.28 -13.78 17.61
C ILE A 46 1.74 -12.50 18.25
N ILE A 47 0.45 -12.51 18.54
CA ILE A 47 -0.27 -11.38 19.16
C ILE A 47 -1.24 -11.87 20.23
N SER A 48 -1.67 -10.96 21.11
CA SER A 48 -2.74 -11.24 22.07
C SER A 48 -4.04 -11.58 21.35
N GLN A 49 -4.76 -12.60 21.79
CA GLN A 49 -6.10 -12.88 21.23
C GLN A 49 -7.07 -11.73 21.41
N ARG A 50 -6.95 -10.98 22.52
CA ARG A 50 -7.80 -9.79 22.79
C ARG A 50 -7.56 -8.67 21.78
N ASP A 51 -6.32 -8.51 21.31
CA ASP A 51 -5.97 -7.50 20.30
C ASP A 51 -6.40 -7.91 18.88
N PHE A 52 -6.63 -9.20 18.66
CA PHE A 52 -6.97 -9.76 17.35
C PHE A 52 -8.47 -9.97 17.13
N PHE A 53 -9.19 -10.28 18.20
CA PHE A 53 -10.63 -10.57 18.17
C PHE A 53 -11.36 -9.62 19.12
N ASP A 54 -12.48 -9.05 18.67
CA ASP A 54 -13.31 -8.13 19.46
C ASP A 54 -13.98 -8.77 20.71
N HIS A 55 -13.76 -10.10 20.91
CA HIS A 55 -14.31 -10.86 22.03
C HIS A 55 -13.39 -12.00 22.47
N ASP A 56 -13.46 -12.40 23.73
CA ASP A 56 -12.70 -13.51 24.29
C ASP A 56 -13.18 -14.85 23.67
N ILE A 57 -12.31 -15.47 22.85
CA ILE A 57 -12.58 -16.78 22.23
C ILE A 57 -12.19 -17.92 23.17
N SER A 58 -11.27 -17.69 24.11
CA SER A 58 -10.81 -18.68 25.07
C SER A 58 -11.72 -18.71 26.31
N ASN A 59 -12.43 -19.83 26.56
CA ASN A 59 -13.07 -20.07 27.82
C ASN A 59 -12.02 -20.22 28.93
N ALA A 60 -12.24 -19.54 30.07
CA ALA A 60 -11.35 -19.60 31.24
C ALA A 60 -11.03 -21.06 31.67
N ASP A 61 -11.97 -21.98 31.47
CA ASP A 61 -11.82 -23.41 31.82
C ASP A 61 -10.81 -24.15 30.92
N ASN A 62 -10.51 -23.69 29.72
CA ASN A 62 -9.61 -24.35 28.78
C ASN A 62 -8.15 -23.87 28.91
N ILE A 63 -7.91 -22.71 29.50
CA ILE A 63 -6.58 -22.08 29.57
C ILE A 63 -5.58 -22.95 30.36
N CYS A 64 -6.06 -23.69 31.35
CA CYS A 64 -5.22 -24.55 32.18
C CYS A 64 -4.62 -25.74 31.42
N GLY A 65 -5.24 -26.12 30.30
CA GLY A 65 -4.73 -27.16 29.38
C GLY A 65 -3.80 -26.65 28.29
N TYR A 66 -3.65 -25.31 28.16
CA TYR A 66 -2.85 -24.68 27.13
C TYR A 66 -1.36 -24.76 27.44
N TYR A 67 -0.53 -24.67 26.40
CA TYR A 67 0.91 -24.66 26.54
C TYR A 67 1.41 -23.24 26.85
N VAL A 68 2.44 -23.16 27.71
CA VAL A 68 3.11 -21.89 28.03
C VAL A 68 4.05 -21.50 26.91
N VAL A 69 3.87 -20.30 26.37
CA VAL A 69 4.73 -19.68 25.35
C VAL A 69 5.54 -18.60 26.03
N ARG A 70 6.85 -18.78 26.14
CA ARG A 70 7.76 -17.76 26.70
C ARG A 70 8.23 -16.80 25.63
N SER A 71 8.79 -15.67 26.06
CA SER A 71 9.51 -14.77 25.13
C SER A 71 10.55 -15.59 24.37
N GLU A 72 10.72 -15.30 23.07
CA GLU A 72 11.64 -15.97 22.13
C GLU A 72 11.23 -17.40 21.70
N ASP A 73 10.20 -18.01 22.29
CA ASP A 73 9.70 -19.29 21.79
C ASP A 73 9.10 -19.13 20.37
N PHE A 74 9.28 -20.15 19.55
CA PHE A 74 8.68 -20.23 18.22
C PHE A 74 7.38 -21.03 18.26
N VAL A 75 6.46 -20.64 17.40
CA VAL A 75 5.14 -21.28 17.28
C VAL A 75 4.81 -21.54 15.82
N TYR A 76 4.59 -22.80 15.49
CA TYR A 76 4.00 -23.21 14.22
C TYR A 76 2.48 -23.29 14.34
N ASN A 77 1.78 -22.61 13.44
CA ASN A 77 0.34 -22.71 13.29
C ASN A 77 0.01 -23.53 12.03
N PRO A 78 -0.64 -24.69 12.13
CA PRO A 78 -0.97 -25.49 10.95
C PRO A 78 -2.03 -24.84 10.04
N ARG A 79 -2.66 -23.74 10.45
CA ARG A 79 -3.68 -23.07 9.63
C ARG A 79 -3.05 -22.39 8.41
N ILE A 80 -3.53 -22.77 7.23
CA ILE A 80 -3.04 -22.25 5.96
C ILE A 80 -3.77 -20.98 5.53
N SER A 81 -3.06 -20.13 4.79
CA SER A 81 -3.60 -18.94 4.15
C SER A 81 -2.88 -18.69 2.82
N VAL A 82 -3.33 -17.69 2.06
CA VAL A 82 -2.66 -17.29 0.82
C VAL A 82 -1.20 -16.89 1.07
N THR A 83 -0.93 -16.24 2.19
CA THR A 83 0.42 -15.77 2.58
C THR A 83 1.24 -16.81 3.35
N ALA A 84 0.61 -17.90 3.84
CA ALA A 84 1.27 -18.99 4.56
C ALA A 84 0.67 -20.34 4.11
N PRO A 85 1.06 -20.83 2.93
CA PRO A 85 0.43 -22.00 2.31
C PRO A 85 0.69 -23.31 3.04
N VAL A 86 1.72 -23.38 3.89
CA VAL A 86 2.03 -24.54 4.78
C VAL A 86 1.84 -24.19 6.26
N GLY A 87 1.21 -23.06 6.56
CA GLY A 87 1.06 -22.49 7.90
C GLY A 87 2.28 -21.64 8.33
N PRO A 88 2.08 -20.59 9.15
CA PRO A 88 3.17 -19.72 9.59
C PRO A 88 3.93 -20.29 10.78
N VAL A 89 5.25 -20.00 10.80
CA VAL A 89 6.09 -20.14 11.99
C VAL A 89 6.54 -18.74 12.42
N ASN A 90 6.19 -18.35 13.65
CA ASN A 90 6.57 -17.04 14.19
C ASN A 90 7.19 -17.17 15.58
N ARG A 91 8.06 -16.21 15.93
CA ARG A 91 8.72 -16.09 17.23
C ARG A 91 7.93 -15.15 18.15
N ASN A 92 7.84 -15.48 19.44
CA ASN A 92 7.21 -14.61 20.43
C ASN A 92 8.11 -13.39 20.74
N LYS A 93 7.83 -12.28 20.10
CA LYS A 93 8.54 -10.97 20.25
C LYS A 93 7.82 -10.02 21.20
N LEU A 94 6.78 -10.47 21.91
CA LEU A 94 5.98 -9.60 22.80
C LEU A 94 6.70 -9.24 24.11
N GLY A 95 7.87 -9.87 24.41
CA GLY A 95 8.63 -9.62 25.63
C GLY A 95 7.92 -10.13 26.91
N ARG A 96 6.87 -10.93 26.77
CA ARG A 96 6.09 -11.49 27.87
C ARG A 96 5.61 -12.90 27.54
N ASN A 97 5.24 -13.62 28.59
CA ASN A 97 4.72 -14.98 28.49
C ASN A 97 3.22 -14.97 28.27
N GLY A 98 2.71 -15.94 27.54
CA GLY A 98 1.29 -16.20 27.34
C GLY A 98 1.02 -17.67 27.18
N VAL A 99 -0.21 -18.03 26.85
CA VAL A 99 -0.59 -19.42 26.60
C VAL A 99 -1.22 -19.58 25.23
N MET A 100 -1.00 -20.74 24.62
CA MET A 100 -1.59 -21.11 23.33
C MET A 100 -2.25 -22.48 23.37
N SER A 101 -3.28 -22.62 22.54
CA SER A 101 -4.00 -23.88 22.34
C SER A 101 -3.04 -25.01 21.92
N PRO A 102 -3.29 -26.26 22.36
CA PRO A 102 -2.54 -27.45 21.92
C PRO A 102 -2.59 -27.71 20.39
N LEU A 103 -3.36 -26.97 19.64
CA LEU A 103 -3.37 -27.03 18.17
C LEU A 103 -2.10 -26.46 17.54
N TYR A 104 -1.34 -25.66 18.27
CA TYR A 104 -0.07 -25.10 17.84
C TYR A 104 1.09 -26.01 18.25
N THR A 105 2.14 -26.08 17.43
CA THR A 105 3.40 -26.69 17.81
C THR A 105 4.34 -25.59 18.29
N ILE A 106 4.69 -25.64 19.58
CA ILE A 106 5.55 -24.64 20.22
C ILE A 106 6.92 -25.28 20.44
N PHE A 107 7.99 -24.52 20.14
CA PHE A 107 9.34 -25.00 20.36
C PHE A 107 10.28 -23.89 20.82
N ARG A 108 11.27 -24.26 21.62
CA ARG A 108 12.31 -23.41 22.17
C ARG A 108 13.63 -23.77 21.57
N THR A 109 14.35 -22.79 21.07
CA THR A 109 15.63 -22.97 20.37
C THR A 109 16.82 -22.88 21.29
N HIS A 110 17.89 -23.57 20.91
CA HIS A 110 19.23 -23.51 21.51
C HIS A 110 20.28 -23.60 20.38
N ASP A 111 21.47 -23.13 20.60
CA ASP A 111 22.62 -23.22 19.69
C ASP A 111 22.42 -22.60 18.28
N ILE A 112 21.42 -21.75 18.13
CA ILE A 112 21.12 -20.99 16.90
C ILE A 112 20.74 -19.56 17.22
N ASP A 113 21.06 -18.62 16.31
CA ASP A 113 20.56 -17.26 16.39
C ASP A 113 19.06 -17.22 16.07
N THR A 114 18.24 -16.74 17.01
CA THR A 114 16.77 -16.74 16.89
C THR A 114 16.29 -15.80 15.78
N GLU A 115 17.01 -14.71 15.49
CA GLU A 115 16.66 -13.81 14.39
C GLU A 115 16.93 -14.47 13.04
N TYR A 116 18.06 -15.20 12.92
CA TYR A 116 18.36 -15.97 11.72
C TYR A 116 17.26 -17.03 11.44
N LEU A 117 16.88 -17.80 12.47
CA LEU A 117 15.86 -18.83 12.33
C LEU A 117 14.47 -18.24 12.01
N GLU A 118 14.14 -17.08 12.59
CA GLU A 118 12.91 -16.35 12.24
C GLU A 118 12.89 -16.00 10.75
N TRP A 119 14.02 -15.51 10.20
CA TRP A 119 14.12 -15.18 8.78
C TRP A 119 14.13 -16.41 7.86
N PHE A 120 14.70 -17.52 8.32
CA PHE A 120 14.58 -18.80 7.61
C PHE A 120 13.10 -19.18 7.44
N PHE A 121 12.30 -19.08 8.50
CA PHE A 121 10.87 -19.39 8.43
C PHE A 121 10.03 -18.33 7.70
N LYS A 122 10.55 -17.14 7.50
CA LYS A 122 9.95 -16.12 6.62
C LYS A 122 10.31 -16.29 5.14
N SER A 123 11.27 -17.18 4.83
CA SER A 123 11.59 -17.58 3.45
C SER A 123 10.70 -18.74 3.01
N ASP A 124 10.68 -19.00 1.71
CA ASP A 124 9.96 -20.17 1.15
C ASP A 124 10.82 -21.44 1.13
N TYR A 125 12.06 -21.38 1.62
CA TYR A 125 13.03 -22.47 1.51
C TYR A 125 12.59 -23.78 2.19
N TRP A 126 11.86 -23.70 3.30
CA TRP A 126 11.35 -24.84 4.05
C TRP A 126 10.02 -25.39 3.51
N HIS A 127 9.33 -24.70 2.62
CA HIS A 127 8.04 -25.13 2.07
C HIS A 127 8.13 -26.44 1.28
N PRO A 128 9.15 -26.70 0.42
CA PRO A 128 9.28 -27.97 -0.28
C PRO A 128 9.36 -29.17 0.68
N PHE A 129 10.06 -29.04 1.82
CA PHE A 129 10.09 -30.07 2.83
C PHE A 129 8.69 -30.34 3.40
N MET A 130 7.92 -29.29 3.69
CA MET A 130 6.56 -29.42 4.18
C MET A 130 5.68 -30.16 3.16
N TYR A 131 5.67 -29.71 1.92
CA TYR A 131 4.85 -30.34 0.86
C TYR A 131 5.21 -31.80 0.60
N PHE A 132 6.47 -32.18 0.73
CA PHE A 132 6.90 -33.56 0.54
C PHE A 132 6.47 -34.47 1.70
N ASN A 133 6.39 -33.94 2.92
CA ASN A 133 6.21 -34.74 4.14
C ASN A 133 4.85 -34.57 4.83
N GLY A 134 4.01 -33.66 4.33
CA GLY A 134 2.68 -33.38 4.86
C GLY A 134 1.66 -33.19 3.76
N ASP A 135 0.43 -32.99 4.14
CA ASP A 135 -0.67 -32.73 3.22
C ASP A 135 -1.66 -31.69 3.79
N SER A 136 -2.55 -31.17 2.95
CA SER A 136 -3.62 -30.28 3.39
C SER A 136 -4.78 -31.00 4.12
N GLY A 137 -4.71 -32.33 4.27
CA GLY A 137 -5.67 -33.15 4.99
C GLY A 137 -7.11 -33.06 4.48
N ALA A 138 -8.02 -33.72 5.18
CA ALA A 138 -9.47 -33.68 4.89
C ALA A 138 -10.11 -32.30 5.19
N ARG A 139 -9.41 -31.44 5.94
CA ARG A 139 -9.79 -30.04 6.22
C ARG A 139 -8.91 -29.12 5.38
N SER A 140 -9.51 -28.50 4.37
CA SER A 140 -8.81 -27.62 3.43
C SER A 140 -8.20 -26.34 4.04
N ASP A 141 -8.41 -26.10 5.35
CA ASP A 141 -7.91 -24.91 6.06
C ASP A 141 -6.67 -25.19 6.94
N ARG A 142 -6.17 -26.44 6.97
CA ARG A 142 -5.03 -26.82 7.81
C ARG A 142 -4.06 -27.76 7.09
N PHE A 143 -2.79 -27.51 7.33
CA PHE A 143 -1.70 -28.38 6.90
C PHE A 143 -1.46 -29.47 7.96
N SER A 144 -1.40 -30.73 7.55
CA SER A 144 -1.19 -31.89 8.42
C SER A 144 0.23 -32.38 8.29
N ILE A 145 0.99 -32.31 9.39
CA ILE A 145 2.34 -32.87 9.52
C ILE A 145 2.53 -33.44 10.92
N LYS A 146 3.18 -34.59 11.03
CA LYS A 146 3.50 -35.19 12.33
C LYS A 146 4.66 -34.42 12.98
N ASP A 147 4.59 -34.18 14.30
CA ASP A 147 5.65 -33.47 15.04
C ASP A 147 7.04 -34.06 14.78
N ALA A 148 7.20 -35.38 14.86
CA ALA A 148 8.50 -36.04 14.64
C ALA A 148 9.06 -35.72 13.21
N VAL A 149 8.19 -35.57 12.24
CA VAL A 149 8.57 -35.19 10.86
C VAL A 149 8.90 -33.72 10.80
N PHE A 150 8.07 -32.84 11.38
CA PHE A 150 8.32 -31.39 11.44
C PHE A 150 9.68 -31.08 12.11
N PHE A 151 9.99 -31.74 13.24
CA PHE A 151 11.28 -31.59 13.90
C PHE A 151 12.45 -32.26 13.15
N GLY A 152 12.18 -33.12 12.17
CA GLY A 152 13.16 -33.63 11.21
C GLY A 152 13.51 -32.67 10.07
N MET A 153 12.91 -31.44 10.03
CA MET A 153 13.15 -30.45 8.99
C MET A 153 14.62 -30.05 8.96
N PRO A 154 15.27 -30.08 7.77
CA PRO A 154 16.65 -29.66 7.62
C PRO A 154 16.76 -28.13 7.67
N ILE A 155 17.60 -27.63 8.56
CA ILE A 155 17.91 -26.20 8.72
C ILE A 155 19.35 -25.97 8.27
N PRO A 156 19.60 -25.15 7.24
CA PRO A 156 20.96 -24.79 6.86
C PRO A 156 21.56 -23.83 7.90
N MET A 157 22.72 -24.20 8.41
CA MET A 157 23.36 -23.49 9.53
C MET A 157 24.72 -22.92 9.14
N PRO A 158 24.84 -21.62 8.86
CA PRO A 158 26.12 -20.94 8.86
C PRO A 158 26.68 -20.81 10.29
N ARG A 159 27.94 -20.39 10.42
CA ARG A 159 28.51 -20.06 11.73
C ARG A 159 27.69 -18.98 12.44
N LEU A 160 27.58 -19.01 13.76
CA LEU A 160 26.78 -18.06 14.56
C LEU A 160 27.03 -16.57 14.21
N LYS A 161 28.29 -16.21 13.93
CA LYS A 161 28.61 -14.83 13.49
C LYS A 161 27.95 -14.45 12.17
N GLU A 162 27.80 -15.39 11.25
CA GLU A 162 27.13 -15.16 9.97
C GLU A 162 25.61 -15.14 10.15
N GLN A 163 25.06 -16.07 10.94
CA GLN A 163 23.63 -16.06 11.32
C GLN A 163 23.25 -14.69 11.89
N HIS A 164 24.01 -14.19 12.86
CA HIS A 164 23.75 -12.88 13.45
C HIS A 164 23.79 -11.75 12.41
N ARG A 165 24.76 -11.75 11.49
CA ARG A 165 24.82 -10.72 10.42
C ARG A 165 23.64 -10.79 9.48
N ILE A 166 23.16 -11.99 9.13
CA ILE A 166 21.97 -12.18 8.30
C ILE A 166 20.74 -11.62 9.02
N GLY A 167 20.54 -11.99 10.29
CA GLY A 167 19.44 -11.51 11.13
C GLY A 167 19.43 -9.98 11.23
N VAL A 168 20.57 -9.36 11.56
CA VAL A 168 20.72 -7.90 11.68
C VAL A 168 20.42 -7.20 10.35
N LEU A 169 20.93 -7.71 9.21
CA LEU A 169 20.66 -7.12 7.89
C LEU A 169 19.17 -7.13 7.55
N LEU A 170 18.54 -8.29 7.69
CA LEU A 170 17.13 -8.45 7.31
C LEU A 170 16.21 -7.67 8.25
N ASN A 171 16.50 -7.66 9.56
CA ASN A 171 15.78 -6.80 10.52
C ASN A 171 15.96 -5.32 10.20
N GLY A 172 17.18 -4.89 9.80
CA GLY A 172 17.44 -3.52 9.39
C GLY A 172 16.58 -3.09 8.20
N ILE A 173 16.47 -3.96 7.18
CA ILE A 173 15.62 -3.70 6.01
C ILE A 173 14.14 -3.68 6.39
N ASP A 174 13.68 -4.60 7.24
CA ASP A 174 12.28 -4.65 7.68
C ASP A 174 11.88 -3.40 8.48
N ASN A 175 12.77 -2.93 9.35
CA ASN A 175 12.61 -1.68 10.07
C ASN A 175 12.54 -0.45 9.14
N LEU A 176 13.38 -0.42 8.08
CA LEU A 176 13.33 0.64 7.08
C LEU A 176 12.01 0.61 6.30
N ILE A 177 11.54 -0.57 5.89
CA ILE A 177 10.23 -0.73 5.23
C ILE A 177 9.11 -0.19 6.13
N THR A 178 9.08 -0.56 7.40
CA THR A 178 8.08 -0.09 8.37
C THR A 178 8.13 1.44 8.53
N LEU A 179 9.33 2.00 8.62
CA LEU A 179 9.52 3.45 8.74
C LEU A 179 9.03 4.20 7.50
N HIS A 180 9.39 3.72 6.29
CA HIS A 180 8.96 4.33 5.04
C HIS A 180 7.45 4.17 4.82
N GLN A 181 6.85 3.05 5.19
CA GLN A 181 5.40 2.84 5.15
C GLN A 181 4.67 3.86 6.04
N SER A 182 5.12 4.02 7.30
CA SER A 182 4.56 5.01 8.23
C SER A 182 4.72 6.45 7.71
N LYS A 183 5.88 6.77 7.11
CA LYS A 183 6.13 8.09 6.49
C LYS A 183 5.19 8.35 5.32
N TYR A 184 4.99 7.35 4.45
CA TYR A 184 4.09 7.42 3.31
C TYR A 184 2.64 7.70 3.75
N GLU A 185 2.14 6.94 4.73
CA GLU A 185 0.79 7.12 5.28
C GLU A 185 0.60 8.49 5.92
N LYS A 186 1.59 8.96 6.68
CA LYS A 186 1.58 10.31 7.28
C LYS A 186 1.56 11.42 6.23
N LEU A 187 2.35 11.28 5.15
CA LEU A 187 2.35 12.26 4.05
C LEU A 187 1.00 12.29 3.32
N GLN A 188 0.38 11.15 3.10
CA GLN A 188 -0.95 11.09 2.49
C GLN A 188 -2.02 11.74 3.38
N ALA A 189 -2.04 11.41 4.67
CA ALA A 189 -2.95 12.00 5.64
C ALA A 189 -2.73 13.52 5.77
N PHE A 190 -1.48 13.97 5.77
CA PHE A 190 -1.13 15.38 5.78
C PHE A 190 -1.62 16.10 4.52
N LYS A 191 -1.39 15.53 3.32
CA LYS A 191 -1.92 16.07 2.07
C LYS A 191 -3.44 16.22 2.12
N ALA A 192 -4.15 15.18 2.55
CA ALA A 192 -5.61 15.20 2.67
C ALA A 192 -6.10 16.30 3.62
N SER A 193 -5.47 16.43 4.80
CA SER A 193 -5.78 17.48 5.78
C SER A 193 -5.53 18.88 5.22
N MET A 194 -4.41 19.08 4.50
CA MET A 194 -4.10 20.39 3.90
C MET A 194 -5.06 20.73 2.75
N LEU A 195 -5.46 19.77 1.92
CA LEU A 195 -6.51 19.97 0.91
C LEU A 195 -7.86 20.38 1.54
N GLU A 196 -8.15 19.90 2.72
CA GLU A 196 -9.37 20.31 3.43
C GLU A 196 -9.26 21.70 4.04
N LYS A 197 -8.07 22.09 4.55
CA LYS A 197 -7.87 23.30 5.34
C LYS A 197 -7.42 24.52 4.53
N MET A 198 -6.74 24.30 3.41
CA MET A 198 -6.19 25.38 2.57
C MET A 198 -7.16 25.84 1.46
N PHE A 199 -8.37 25.28 1.41
CA PHE A 199 -9.44 25.72 0.53
C PHE A 199 -10.66 26.12 1.36
N PRO A 200 -11.36 27.24 0.99
CA PRO A 200 -12.59 27.61 1.65
C PRO A 200 -13.66 26.53 1.51
N LYS A 201 -14.49 26.37 2.51
CA LYS A 201 -15.59 25.41 2.56
C LYS A 201 -16.84 26.01 3.20
N ASP A 202 -17.98 25.39 2.93
CA ASP A 202 -19.27 25.74 3.57
C ASP A 202 -19.67 27.21 3.43
N GLY A 203 -19.35 27.82 2.25
CA GLY A 203 -19.70 29.21 1.94
C GLY A 203 -18.73 30.25 2.50
N ALA A 204 -17.65 29.84 3.18
CA ALA A 204 -16.58 30.76 3.54
C ALA A 204 -15.81 31.25 2.29
N ASP A 205 -15.21 32.42 2.41
CA ASP A 205 -14.35 33.02 1.38
C ASP A 205 -12.87 33.11 1.79
N VAL A 206 -12.55 32.56 2.98
CA VAL A 206 -11.19 32.46 3.52
C VAL A 206 -10.95 31.03 4.01
N PRO A 207 -9.81 30.41 3.64
CA PRO A 207 -9.45 29.07 4.13
C PRO A 207 -9.01 29.11 5.60
N GLU A 208 -9.13 27.96 6.29
CA GLU A 208 -8.70 27.80 7.69
C GLU A 208 -7.16 27.95 7.83
N VAL A 209 -6.40 27.39 6.88
CA VAL A 209 -4.94 27.48 6.84
C VAL A 209 -4.52 28.25 5.60
N ARG A 210 -3.68 29.25 5.76
CA ARG A 210 -3.26 30.16 4.70
C ARG A 210 -1.80 30.58 4.84
N PHE A 211 -1.14 30.84 3.74
CA PHE A 211 0.21 31.41 3.76
C PHE A 211 0.20 32.83 4.35
N LYS A 212 1.22 33.14 5.15
CA LYS A 212 1.39 34.49 5.71
C LYS A 212 1.54 35.53 4.59
N GLY A 213 0.81 36.63 4.74
CA GLY A 213 0.83 37.78 3.79
C GLY A 213 -0.39 37.83 2.88
N PHE A 214 -1.22 36.82 2.81
CA PHE A 214 -2.46 36.83 2.03
C PHE A 214 -3.66 37.00 2.99
N ASN A 215 -4.36 38.15 2.90
CA ASN A 215 -5.45 38.48 3.81
C ASN A 215 -6.77 38.79 3.09
N LYS A 216 -6.75 38.97 1.74
CA LYS A 216 -7.96 39.29 1.00
C LYS A 216 -8.87 38.06 0.88
N PRO A 217 -10.19 38.20 1.00
CA PRO A 217 -11.12 37.11 0.68
C PRO A 217 -10.92 36.59 -0.74
N TRP A 218 -11.18 35.31 -0.95
CA TRP A 218 -11.14 34.74 -2.29
C TRP A 218 -12.34 35.19 -3.12
N GLY A 219 -12.11 35.59 -4.36
CA GLY A 219 -13.17 35.98 -5.28
C GLY A 219 -13.91 34.77 -5.83
N THR A 220 -15.21 34.87 -6.00
CA THR A 220 -16.03 33.84 -6.66
C THR A 220 -16.21 34.19 -8.14
N ILE A 221 -15.95 33.24 -9.03
CA ILE A 221 -16.07 33.37 -10.47
C ILE A 221 -16.68 32.11 -11.08
N PHE A 222 -17.40 32.22 -12.19
CA PHE A 222 -17.83 31.05 -12.94
C PHE A 222 -16.69 30.53 -13.83
N LEU A 223 -16.57 29.21 -13.95
CA LEU A 223 -15.53 28.60 -14.78
C LEU A 223 -15.62 29.07 -16.24
N LYS A 224 -16.83 29.24 -16.78
CA LYS A 224 -17.07 29.75 -18.13
C LYS A 224 -16.44 31.13 -18.41
N ASP A 225 -16.24 31.96 -17.39
CA ASP A 225 -15.71 33.31 -17.54
C ASP A 225 -14.19 33.31 -17.74
N ILE A 226 -13.51 32.23 -17.42
CA ILE A 226 -12.06 32.08 -17.52
C ILE A 226 -11.63 30.90 -18.42
N ALA A 227 -12.54 29.96 -18.74
CA ALA A 227 -12.25 28.81 -19.55
C ALA A 227 -12.58 29.00 -21.03
N SER A 228 -11.70 28.54 -21.90
CA SER A 228 -11.92 28.45 -23.33
C SER A 228 -11.73 27.02 -23.82
N GLU A 229 -12.74 26.48 -24.51
CA GLU A 229 -12.73 25.11 -24.98
C GLU A 229 -11.61 24.83 -25.99
N ILE A 230 -11.01 23.66 -25.91
CA ILE A 230 -10.00 23.18 -26.86
C ILE A 230 -10.58 22.00 -27.62
N THR A 231 -10.68 22.16 -28.94
CA THR A 231 -11.12 21.11 -29.88
C THR A 231 -10.02 20.76 -30.89
N ARG A 232 -8.79 21.24 -30.68
CA ARG A 232 -7.63 21.08 -31.55
C ARG A 232 -7.28 19.60 -31.71
N THR A 233 -7.28 19.12 -32.96
CA THR A 233 -6.84 17.76 -33.34
C THR A 233 -5.66 17.87 -34.32
N ASP A 234 -4.72 16.91 -34.22
CA ASP A 234 -3.63 16.75 -35.17
C ASP A 234 -3.41 15.27 -35.48
N LYS A 235 -3.72 14.85 -36.70
CA LYS A 235 -3.55 13.47 -37.17
C LYS A 235 -2.09 13.08 -37.34
N THR A 236 -1.19 14.06 -37.42
CA THR A 236 0.25 13.85 -37.63
C THR A 236 1.05 13.88 -36.33
N SER A 237 0.43 14.34 -35.24
CA SER A 237 1.07 14.41 -33.93
C SER A 237 1.60 13.04 -33.47
N LYS A 238 2.85 13.04 -32.98
CA LYS A 238 3.53 11.90 -32.37
C LYS A 238 3.53 12.00 -30.84
N ALA A 239 2.83 12.96 -30.26
CA ALA A 239 2.72 13.13 -28.82
C ALA A 239 2.17 11.86 -28.17
N PRO A 240 2.57 11.55 -26.92
CA PRO A 240 2.08 10.39 -26.18
C PRO A 240 0.56 10.41 -26.05
N VAL A 241 -0.03 9.23 -26.03
CA VAL A 241 -1.47 9.07 -25.80
C VAL A 241 -1.69 8.93 -24.32
N MET A 242 -2.32 9.91 -23.70
CA MET A 242 -2.56 9.94 -22.27
C MET A 242 -4.04 9.86 -21.93
N MET A 243 -4.33 9.36 -20.74
CA MET A 243 -5.68 9.32 -20.17
C MET A 243 -5.67 9.82 -18.73
N ILE A 244 -6.81 10.25 -18.23
CA ILE A 244 -6.95 10.69 -16.84
C ILE A 244 -7.45 9.54 -15.98
N THR A 245 -6.71 9.25 -14.92
CA THR A 245 -7.17 8.43 -13.80
C THR A 245 -7.56 9.30 -12.60
N ALA A 246 -8.53 8.84 -11.83
CA ALA A 246 -9.03 9.61 -10.68
C ALA A 246 -7.98 9.82 -9.57
N ALA A 247 -7.01 8.94 -9.45
CA ALA A 247 -5.98 8.97 -8.42
C ALA A 247 -4.73 9.75 -8.84
N ASN A 248 -4.24 9.52 -10.07
CA ASN A 248 -2.91 9.95 -10.50
C ASN A 248 -2.94 11.04 -11.59
N GLY A 249 -4.13 11.53 -11.98
CA GLY A 249 -4.24 12.47 -13.08
C GLY A 249 -3.88 11.82 -14.42
N PHE A 250 -3.12 12.54 -15.24
CA PHE A 250 -2.67 12.05 -16.54
C PHE A 250 -1.65 10.94 -16.41
N ILE A 251 -1.92 9.81 -17.07
CA ILE A 251 -0.99 8.68 -17.20
C ILE A 251 -0.90 8.27 -18.66
N ASP A 252 0.20 7.65 -19.08
CA ASP A 252 0.31 7.06 -20.41
C ASP A 252 -0.73 5.93 -20.54
N GLN A 253 -1.39 5.86 -21.68
CA GLN A 253 -2.41 4.84 -21.93
C GLN A 253 -1.79 3.42 -21.96
N SER A 254 -0.52 3.29 -22.35
CA SER A 254 0.22 2.03 -22.35
C SER A 254 0.45 1.45 -20.96
N ASP A 255 0.48 2.29 -19.91
CA ASP A 255 0.65 1.83 -18.52
C ASP A 255 -0.59 1.08 -18.00
N ARG A 256 -1.74 1.27 -18.63
CA ARG A 256 -3.00 0.64 -18.21
C ARG A 256 -3.50 -0.45 -19.14
N TYR A 257 -3.21 -0.35 -20.42
CA TYR A 257 -3.70 -1.27 -21.45
C TYR A 257 -2.53 -1.86 -22.26
N SER A 258 -2.44 -3.18 -22.32
CA SER A 258 -1.42 -3.90 -23.09
C SER A 258 -1.56 -3.74 -24.61
N PHE A 259 -2.64 -3.12 -25.07
CA PHE A 259 -2.88 -2.83 -26.50
C PHE A 259 -3.33 -1.37 -26.65
N ASN A 260 -2.93 -0.77 -27.79
CA ASN A 260 -3.38 0.56 -28.16
C ASN A 260 -4.87 0.49 -28.57
N ASN A 261 -5.75 0.73 -27.62
CA ASN A 261 -7.21 0.69 -27.80
C ASN A 261 -7.75 1.88 -28.64
N ALA A 262 -6.91 2.85 -28.98
CA ALA A 262 -7.34 4.06 -29.69
C ALA A 262 -7.65 3.79 -31.18
N GLY A 263 -6.99 2.83 -31.84
CA GLY A 263 -7.28 2.42 -33.20
C GLY A 263 -7.55 3.61 -34.17
N GLN A 264 -8.61 3.52 -34.96
CA GLN A 264 -9.06 4.60 -35.86
C GLN A 264 -9.53 5.88 -35.12
N SER A 265 -9.90 5.77 -33.83
CA SER A 265 -10.34 6.91 -33.00
C SER A 265 -9.20 7.89 -32.68
N LEU A 266 -7.94 7.47 -32.81
CA LEU A 266 -6.77 8.30 -32.53
C LEU A 266 -6.74 9.59 -33.35
N ALA A 267 -7.30 9.57 -34.56
CA ALA A 267 -7.42 10.74 -35.43
C ALA A 267 -8.36 11.83 -34.88
N LYS A 268 -9.21 11.48 -33.90
CA LYS A 268 -10.16 12.42 -33.24
C LYS A 268 -9.64 12.95 -31.91
N TYR A 269 -8.51 12.40 -31.42
CA TYR A 269 -7.98 12.79 -30.11
C TYR A 269 -7.59 14.27 -30.11
N ILE A 270 -7.89 14.91 -28.98
CA ILE A 270 -7.56 16.31 -28.76
C ILE A 270 -6.07 16.39 -28.40
N VAL A 271 -5.38 17.34 -29.00
CA VAL A 271 -3.98 17.63 -28.67
C VAL A 271 -3.96 18.72 -27.60
N LEU A 272 -3.52 18.36 -26.40
CA LEU A 272 -3.31 19.30 -25.29
C LEU A 272 -1.84 19.67 -25.20
N LYS A 273 -1.58 20.88 -24.75
CA LYS A 273 -0.26 21.43 -24.39
C LYS A 273 -0.13 21.59 -22.89
N LYS A 274 1.09 21.68 -22.42
CA LYS A 274 1.41 21.89 -21.00
C LYS A 274 0.61 23.06 -20.42
N GLY A 275 -0.02 22.81 -19.26
CA GLY A 275 -0.87 23.78 -18.57
C GLY A 275 -2.31 23.83 -19.05
N GLU A 276 -2.67 23.19 -20.16
CA GLU A 276 -4.06 23.03 -20.54
C GLU A 276 -4.74 21.92 -19.70
N LEU A 277 -6.04 22.04 -19.49
CA LEU A 277 -6.80 21.16 -18.59
C LEU A 277 -7.68 20.19 -19.38
N ALA A 278 -7.93 19.02 -18.80
CA ALA A 278 -8.98 18.14 -19.27
C ALA A 278 -9.82 17.61 -18.10
N TYR A 279 -11.13 17.59 -18.30
CA TYR A 279 -12.10 16.98 -17.41
C TYR A 279 -12.54 15.64 -17.99
N ASN A 280 -12.21 14.58 -17.28
CA ASN A 280 -12.73 13.24 -17.53
C ASN A 280 -14.02 13.07 -16.73
N HIS A 281 -15.16 13.02 -17.39
CA HIS A 281 -16.47 12.82 -16.78
C HIS A 281 -16.81 11.35 -16.47
N GLY A 282 -15.82 10.46 -16.47
CA GLY A 282 -15.97 9.08 -16.00
C GLY A 282 -16.10 9.02 -14.48
N ALA A 283 -17.20 8.43 -14.01
CA ALA A 283 -17.43 8.21 -12.58
C ALA A 283 -16.52 7.10 -12.04
N SER A 284 -15.98 7.30 -10.85
CA SER A 284 -15.19 6.30 -10.13
C SER A 284 -15.51 6.34 -8.64
N LYS A 285 -15.14 5.29 -7.91
CA LYS A 285 -15.30 5.24 -6.44
C LYS A 285 -14.61 6.42 -5.73
N LEU A 286 -13.44 6.84 -6.24
CA LEU A 286 -12.66 7.95 -5.67
C LEU A 286 -13.20 9.32 -6.11
N ARG A 287 -13.71 9.44 -7.34
CA ARG A 287 -14.23 10.66 -7.96
C ARG A 287 -15.58 10.37 -8.61
N PRO A 288 -16.67 10.43 -7.83
CA PRO A 288 -18.01 10.07 -8.34
C PRO A 288 -18.51 10.97 -9.46
N TYR A 289 -18.02 12.21 -9.53
CA TYR A 289 -18.44 13.24 -10.49
C TYR A 289 -17.34 13.64 -11.47
N GLY A 290 -16.44 12.69 -11.78
CA GLY A 290 -15.34 12.93 -12.72
C GLY A 290 -14.13 13.59 -12.06
N SER A 291 -13.13 13.92 -12.87
CA SER A 291 -11.90 14.54 -12.39
C SER A 291 -11.25 15.42 -13.45
N CYS A 292 -10.69 16.55 -13.02
CA CYS A 292 -10.03 17.53 -13.88
C CYS A 292 -8.55 17.68 -13.51
N PHE A 293 -7.66 17.63 -14.50
CA PHE A 293 -6.23 17.81 -14.27
C PHE A 293 -5.61 18.70 -15.33
N ALA A 294 -4.56 19.43 -14.95
CA ALA A 294 -3.72 20.17 -15.87
C ALA A 294 -2.63 19.25 -16.44
N LEU A 295 -2.34 19.35 -17.73
CA LEU A 295 -1.27 18.58 -18.36
C LEU A 295 0.10 19.12 -17.93
N GLU A 296 0.98 18.21 -17.48
CA GLU A 296 2.32 18.56 -16.99
C GLU A 296 3.42 18.35 -18.03
N VAL A 297 3.20 17.46 -19.03
CA VAL A 297 4.12 17.23 -20.13
C VAL A 297 3.89 18.26 -21.24
N ASP A 298 4.86 18.44 -22.13
CA ASP A 298 4.80 19.50 -23.14
C ASP A 298 3.60 19.36 -24.07
N GLU A 299 3.27 18.14 -24.50
CA GLU A 299 2.13 17.85 -25.38
C GLU A 299 1.64 16.41 -25.17
N ALA A 300 0.31 16.19 -25.26
CA ALA A 300 -0.28 14.86 -25.23
C ALA A 300 -1.56 14.78 -26.08
N ARG A 301 -1.87 13.58 -26.58
CA ARG A 301 -3.15 13.28 -27.26
C ARG A 301 -4.12 12.67 -26.26
N ILE A 302 -5.27 13.29 -26.12
CA ILE A 302 -6.26 13.00 -25.07
C ILE A 302 -7.56 12.49 -25.71
N PRO A 303 -8.26 11.52 -25.12
CA PRO A 303 -9.55 11.04 -25.62
C PRO A 303 -10.53 12.19 -25.88
N TYR A 304 -11.11 12.22 -27.07
CA TYR A 304 -12.04 13.27 -27.52
C TYR A 304 -13.33 13.37 -26.70
N VAL A 305 -13.60 12.39 -25.86
CA VAL A 305 -14.74 12.39 -24.93
C VAL A 305 -14.51 13.26 -23.71
N TYR A 306 -13.28 13.74 -23.46
CA TYR A 306 -12.98 14.62 -22.33
C TYR A 306 -13.28 16.08 -22.72
N HIS A 307 -13.73 16.87 -21.76
CA HIS A 307 -13.83 18.31 -21.93
C HIS A 307 -12.46 18.94 -21.71
N CYS A 308 -11.86 19.42 -22.79
CA CYS A 308 -10.53 20.01 -22.80
C CYS A 308 -10.63 21.52 -22.89
N PHE A 309 -9.87 22.25 -22.08
CA PHE A 309 -9.94 23.73 -22.06
C PHE A 309 -8.64 24.36 -21.57
N THR A 310 -8.43 25.62 -21.95
CA THR A 310 -7.43 26.48 -21.34
C THR A 310 -8.10 27.46 -20.39
N ILE A 311 -7.35 28.05 -19.48
CA ILE A 311 -7.81 29.10 -18.59
C ILE A 311 -6.93 30.34 -18.71
N SER A 312 -7.54 31.51 -18.60
CA SER A 312 -6.84 32.81 -18.64
C SER A 312 -6.47 33.27 -17.23
N GLU A 313 -5.32 33.94 -17.08
CA GLU A 313 -4.87 34.68 -15.90
C GLU A 313 -4.71 33.89 -14.60
N HIS A 314 -5.13 32.62 -14.54
CA HIS A 314 -5.10 31.77 -13.35
C HIS A 314 -4.12 30.61 -13.48
N SER A 315 -3.75 30.02 -12.35
CA SER A 315 -2.84 28.84 -12.28
C SER A 315 -3.59 27.56 -12.65
N PRO A 316 -3.25 26.86 -13.75
CA PRO A 316 -3.93 25.62 -14.13
C PRO A 316 -3.84 24.53 -13.06
N CYS A 317 -2.67 24.38 -12.44
CA CYS A 317 -2.46 23.40 -11.36
C CYS A 317 -3.28 23.72 -10.11
N PHE A 318 -3.51 25.00 -9.81
CA PHE A 318 -4.38 25.40 -8.71
C PHE A 318 -5.84 25.18 -9.06
N VAL A 319 -6.28 25.65 -10.24
CA VAL A 319 -7.68 25.54 -10.68
C VAL A 319 -8.10 24.07 -10.79
N SER A 320 -7.23 23.19 -11.28
CA SER A 320 -7.52 21.75 -11.30
C SER A 320 -7.81 21.18 -9.90
N ARG A 321 -7.14 21.68 -8.85
CA ARG A 321 -7.40 21.25 -7.46
C ARG A 321 -8.74 21.77 -6.96
N VAL A 322 -9.10 23.01 -7.28
CA VAL A 322 -10.42 23.58 -6.96
C VAL A 322 -11.52 22.78 -7.64
N LEU A 323 -11.35 22.45 -8.92
CA LEU A 323 -12.32 21.66 -9.69
C LEU A 323 -12.46 20.21 -9.19
N ASN A 324 -11.50 19.73 -8.41
CA ASN A 324 -11.52 18.40 -7.78
C ASN A 324 -11.90 18.46 -6.29
N ASN A 325 -12.28 19.60 -5.73
CA ASN A 325 -12.66 19.71 -4.33
C ASN A 325 -14.13 19.33 -4.08
N LYS A 326 -14.50 19.17 -2.80
CA LYS A 326 -15.87 18.79 -2.39
C LYS A 326 -16.91 19.85 -2.75
N GLU A 327 -16.55 21.13 -2.79
CA GLU A 327 -17.49 22.22 -3.11
C GLU A 327 -17.89 22.19 -4.59
N THR A 328 -16.93 21.96 -5.48
CA THR A 328 -17.21 21.71 -6.90
C THR A 328 -17.99 20.41 -7.11
N GLU A 329 -17.64 19.35 -6.40
CA GLU A 329 -18.36 18.08 -6.44
C GLU A 329 -19.84 18.23 -6.06
N LYS A 330 -20.17 19.03 -5.03
CA LYS A 330 -21.56 19.35 -4.65
C LYS A 330 -22.34 20.03 -5.79
N GLN A 331 -21.68 20.86 -6.58
CA GLN A 331 -22.30 21.54 -7.74
C GLN A 331 -22.49 20.54 -8.89
N LEU A 332 -21.45 19.76 -9.24
CA LEU A 332 -21.52 18.77 -10.30
C LEU A 332 -22.61 17.72 -10.04
N ARG A 333 -22.79 17.33 -8.78
CA ARG A 333 -23.88 16.42 -8.37
C ARG A 333 -25.26 16.91 -8.80
N LYS A 334 -25.50 18.22 -8.80
CA LYS A 334 -26.79 18.80 -9.20
C LYS A 334 -26.98 18.82 -10.71
N LEU A 335 -25.89 18.78 -11.49
CA LEU A 335 -25.90 18.78 -12.95
C LEU A 335 -26.10 17.37 -13.52
N VAL A 336 -25.73 16.32 -12.77
CA VAL A 336 -25.94 14.93 -13.20
C VAL A 336 -27.42 14.61 -13.14
N THR A 337 -28.08 14.60 -14.31
CA THR A 337 -29.42 14.07 -14.44
C THR A 337 -29.41 12.53 -14.33
N SER A 338 -30.43 11.94 -13.71
CA SER A 338 -30.57 10.52 -13.46
C SER A 338 -30.47 9.70 -14.76
N GLY A 339 -29.32 9.07 -14.98
CA GLY A 339 -29.08 8.25 -16.15
C GLY A 339 -27.59 8.21 -16.47
N ALA A 340 -26.78 7.52 -15.62
CA ALA A 340 -25.44 7.15 -16.05
C ALA A 340 -25.57 6.34 -17.34
N ARG A 341 -24.86 6.76 -18.40
CA ARG A 341 -24.73 5.95 -19.61
C ARG A 341 -24.18 4.57 -19.26
N MET A 342 -24.53 3.56 -20.03
CA MET A 342 -24.03 2.18 -19.84
C MET A 342 -22.49 2.09 -19.87
N ASP A 343 -21.82 3.12 -20.39
CA ASP A 343 -20.35 3.27 -20.45
C ASP A 343 -19.70 3.87 -19.18
N GLY A 344 -20.51 4.21 -18.16
CA GLY A 344 -20.02 4.80 -16.88
C GLY A 344 -19.64 6.28 -16.98
N LEU A 345 -19.92 6.94 -18.12
CA LEU A 345 -19.71 8.38 -18.29
C LEU A 345 -20.92 9.17 -17.78
N LEU A 346 -20.63 10.25 -17.05
CA LEU A 346 -21.66 11.19 -16.61
C LEU A 346 -22.17 12.01 -17.81
N ASN A 347 -23.45 12.26 -17.82
CA ASN A 347 -24.06 13.09 -18.86
C ASN A 347 -24.01 14.56 -18.46
N ILE A 348 -22.82 15.17 -18.59
CA ILE A 348 -22.55 16.59 -18.36
C ILE A 348 -21.92 17.15 -19.64
N SER A 349 -22.52 18.15 -20.27
CA SER A 349 -21.91 18.85 -21.41
C SER A 349 -20.81 19.81 -20.96
N TYR A 350 -20.00 20.30 -21.90
CA TYR A 350 -18.96 21.32 -21.59
C TYR A 350 -19.60 22.60 -21.05
N GLU A 351 -20.70 23.03 -21.66
CA GLU A 351 -21.44 24.23 -21.25
C GLU A 351 -21.98 24.06 -19.81
N GLU A 352 -22.56 22.91 -19.49
CA GLU A 352 -23.03 22.60 -18.13
C GLU A 352 -21.85 22.56 -17.14
N TYR A 353 -20.76 21.87 -17.50
CA TYR A 353 -19.58 21.77 -16.65
C TYR A 353 -19.01 23.15 -16.29
N THR A 354 -18.98 24.07 -17.25
CA THR A 354 -18.41 25.40 -17.04
C THR A 354 -19.33 26.38 -16.29
N THR A 355 -20.55 25.95 -15.94
CA THR A 355 -21.44 26.76 -15.07
C THR A 355 -21.05 26.69 -13.59
N VAL A 356 -20.12 25.79 -13.20
CA VAL A 356 -19.67 25.72 -11.81
C VAL A 356 -19.02 27.03 -11.39
N SER A 357 -19.32 27.46 -10.16
CA SER A 357 -18.65 28.60 -9.54
C SER A 357 -17.48 28.11 -8.70
N ILE A 358 -16.35 28.79 -8.81
CA ILE A 358 -15.13 28.47 -8.08
C ILE A 358 -14.61 29.67 -7.33
N GLN A 359 -13.95 29.45 -6.21
CA GLN A 359 -13.31 30.52 -5.44
C GLN A 359 -11.82 30.52 -5.69
N LEU A 360 -11.29 31.69 -6.04
CA LEU A 360 -9.90 31.90 -6.41
C LEU A 360 -9.28 33.04 -5.61
N PRO A 361 -8.08 32.87 -5.05
CA PRO A 361 -7.28 33.95 -4.50
C PRO A 361 -6.53 34.71 -5.60
N GLU A 362 -5.72 35.70 -5.22
CA GLU A 362 -4.78 36.34 -6.11
C GLU A 362 -3.81 35.32 -6.73
N ARG A 363 -3.32 35.59 -7.95
CA ARG A 363 -2.46 34.66 -8.71
C ARG A 363 -1.24 34.17 -7.96
N ASP A 364 -0.55 35.04 -7.23
CA ASP A 364 0.64 34.67 -6.44
C ASP A 364 0.32 33.65 -5.36
N GLU A 365 -0.86 33.75 -4.75
CA GLU A 365 -1.29 32.75 -3.76
C GLU A 365 -1.64 31.42 -4.42
N GLN A 366 -2.32 31.45 -5.57
CA GLN A 366 -2.61 30.24 -6.36
C GLN A 366 -1.33 29.46 -6.67
N ASP A 367 -0.30 30.17 -7.17
CA ASP A 367 0.97 29.53 -7.54
C ASP A 367 1.73 28.98 -6.32
N ARG A 368 1.68 29.65 -5.16
CA ARG A 368 2.25 29.15 -3.91
C ARG A 368 1.54 27.89 -3.42
N ILE A 369 0.21 27.88 -3.45
CA ILE A 369 -0.57 26.70 -3.04
C ILE A 369 -0.32 25.55 -4.01
N ALA A 370 -0.32 25.80 -5.32
CA ALA A 370 -0.02 24.79 -6.33
C ALA A 370 1.36 24.15 -6.10
N LYS A 371 2.39 24.97 -5.90
CA LYS A 371 3.75 24.52 -5.64
C LYS A 371 3.90 23.75 -4.32
N TYR A 372 3.18 24.17 -3.29
CA TYR A 372 3.16 23.47 -2.01
C TYR A 372 2.65 22.04 -2.16
N PHE A 373 1.52 21.85 -2.85
CA PHE A 373 0.97 20.51 -3.07
C PHE A 373 1.82 19.67 -4.03
N GLU A 374 2.39 20.27 -5.07
CA GLU A 374 3.34 19.61 -5.96
C GLU A 374 4.53 19.03 -5.17
N ASN A 375 5.10 19.79 -4.23
CA ASN A 375 6.20 19.33 -3.39
C ASN A 375 5.77 18.14 -2.50
N ILE A 376 4.56 18.18 -1.91
CA ILE A 376 4.05 17.06 -1.11
C ILE A 376 3.85 15.82 -1.99
N GLU A 377 3.29 15.98 -3.18
CA GLU A 377 3.05 14.90 -4.13
C GLU A 377 4.36 14.25 -4.58
N ASN A 378 5.37 15.06 -4.88
CA ASN A 378 6.71 14.57 -5.20
C ASN A 378 7.34 13.77 -4.04
N LEU A 379 7.17 14.24 -2.79
CA LEU A 379 7.65 13.50 -1.61
C LEU A 379 6.93 12.17 -1.43
N ILE A 380 5.63 12.11 -1.69
CA ILE A 380 4.84 10.87 -1.64
C ILE A 380 5.34 9.88 -2.69
N VAL A 381 5.56 10.33 -3.93
CA VAL A 381 6.07 9.49 -5.03
C VAL A 381 7.46 8.94 -4.70
N LEU A 382 8.37 9.79 -4.24
CA LEU A 382 9.72 9.35 -3.84
C LEU A 382 9.68 8.34 -2.70
N CYS A 383 8.82 8.58 -1.69
CA CYS A 383 8.68 7.66 -0.56
C CYS A 383 8.13 6.30 -1.00
N GLN A 384 7.18 6.26 -1.94
CA GLN A 384 6.66 5.02 -2.52
C GLN A 384 7.74 4.27 -3.31
N GLN A 385 8.52 4.96 -4.14
CA GLN A 385 9.60 4.32 -4.92
C GLN A 385 10.67 3.70 -4.02
N GLU A 386 11.04 4.37 -2.91
CA GLU A 386 11.97 3.82 -1.94
C GLU A 386 11.40 2.59 -1.23
N LEU A 387 10.11 2.62 -0.88
CA LEU A 387 9.41 1.49 -0.28
C LEU A 387 9.40 0.27 -1.22
N ASP A 388 9.03 0.45 -2.48
CA ASP A 388 9.00 -0.60 -3.49
C ASP A 388 10.41 -1.20 -3.71
N LYS A 389 11.44 -0.35 -3.72
CA LYS A 389 12.83 -0.78 -3.83
C LYS A 389 13.28 -1.61 -2.63
N LEU A 390 12.96 -1.17 -1.40
CA LEU A 390 13.30 -1.91 -0.18
C LEU A 390 12.61 -3.27 -0.12
N GLN A 391 11.33 -3.33 -0.51
CA GLN A 391 10.58 -4.58 -0.60
C GLN A 391 11.19 -5.55 -1.63
N SER A 392 11.61 -5.03 -2.79
CA SER A 392 12.26 -5.81 -3.83
C SER A 392 13.61 -6.35 -3.36
N VAL A 393 14.40 -5.53 -2.66
CA VAL A 393 15.68 -5.94 -2.06
C VAL A 393 15.46 -7.02 -1.00
N LYS A 394 14.49 -6.84 -0.09
CA LYS A 394 14.13 -7.85 0.93
C LYS A 394 13.79 -9.19 0.27
N LYS A 395 12.92 -9.17 -0.73
CA LYS A 395 12.52 -10.38 -1.48
C LYS A 395 13.73 -11.08 -2.09
N ALA A 396 14.58 -10.34 -2.81
CA ALA A 396 15.77 -10.89 -3.45
C ALA A 396 16.79 -11.48 -2.44
N LEU A 397 16.91 -10.87 -1.25
CA LEU A 397 17.77 -11.41 -0.19
C LEU A 397 17.19 -12.71 0.39
N LEU A 398 15.89 -12.77 0.67
CA LEU A 398 15.24 -14.00 1.13
C LEU A 398 15.40 -15.16 0.13
N GLU A 399 15.30 -14.89 -1.17
CA GLU A 399 15.47 -15.89 -2.23
C GLU A 399 16.93 -16.33 -2.40
N LYS A 400 17.92 -15.46 -2.09
CA LYS A 400 19.33 -15.69 -2.45
C LYS A 400 20.28 -15.94 -1.28
N MET A 401 19.88 -15.56 -0.07
CA MET A 401 20.69 -15.73 1.15
C MET A 401 20.38 -17.03 1.90
N PHE A 402 19.27 -17.69 1.62
CA PHE A 402 18.96 -19.03 2.11
C PHE A 402 19.20 -20.07 0.99
N VAL A 403 19.47 -21.32 1.35
CA VAL A 403 19.86 -22.40 0.43
C VAL A 403 18.84 -23.49 0.43
#